data_a30bcb805ecf26527270d39381fdd018
#
_entry.id   a30bcb805ecf26527270d39381fdd018
#
_cell.length_a   1.000
_cell.length_b   1.000
_cell.length_c   1.000
_cell.angle_alpha   90.00
_cell.angle_beta   90.00
_cell.angle_gamma   90.00
#
_symmetry.space_group_name_H-M   'P 1'
#
loop_
_entity.id
_entity.type
_entity.pdbx_description
1 polymer ?
#
loop_
_entity_poly.entity_id
_entity_poly.type
_entity_poly.pdbx_seq_one_letter_code
_entity_poly.pdbx_strand_id
1 'polypeptide(L)'
;TYRAWKRPARIAARTVTDALVEDKIRDLAWRFNEATGRMQMTPEGLYGRRKWVALLRRQDGLAATSRGAADRAMRTLGLEGVRRAKKLRTTIPDPDGKRAGDLLNRDFTASAPNLVWVTDFAYVRTWAGFVYVAFVLD
;
A
#
# COMPACT_ATOMS: atom_id res chain seq x y z
N THR A 1 -41.17 10.64 -18.48
CA THR A 1 -42.12 11.41 -19.29
C THR A 1 -41.43 11.89 -20.57
N TYR A 2 -42.17 11.93 -21.70
CA TYR A 2 -41.69 12.28 -23.05
C TYR A 2 -40.94 13.64 -23.12
N ARG A 3 -41.31 14.62 -22.32
CA ARG A 3 -40.64 15.92 -22.23
C ARG A 3 -39.25 15.86 -21.59
N ALA A 4 -39.00 14.91 -20.71
CA ALA A 4 -37.68 14.72 -20.09
C ALA A 4 -36.65 14.14 -21.08
N TRP A 5 -37.16 13.34 -22.03
CA TRP A 5 -36.36 12.71 -23.08
C TRP A 5 -35.88 13.71 -24.16
N LYS A 6 -36.61 14.79 -24.41
CA LYS A 6 -36.24 15.85 -25.38
C LYS A 6 -35.32 16.93 -24.81
N ARG A 7 -35.01 16.94 -23.50
CA ARG A 7 -34.02 17.87 -22.96
C ARG A 7 -32.62 17.41 -23.37
N PRO A 8 -31.78 18.32 -23.93
CA PRO A 8 -30.37 17.96 -24.14
C PRO A 8 -29.82 17.46 -22.84
N ALA A 9 -29.16 16.29 -22.86
CA ALA A 9 -28.59 15.66 -21.68
C ALA A 9 -27.55 16.64 -21.08
N ARG A 10 -27.95 17.32 -20.02
CA ARG A 10 -27.02 18.19 -19.28
C ARG A 10 -26.00 17.28 -18.59
N ILE A 11 -24.75 17.38 -18.98
CA ILE A 11 -23.68 16.61 -18.32
C ILE A 11 -23.70 16.95 -16.84
N ALA A 12 -23.84 15.95 -16.00
CA ALA A 12 -23.84 16.13 -14.56
C ALA A 12 -22.47 16.65 -14.08
N ALA A 13 -22.46 17.59 -13.16
CA ALA A 13 -21.21 18.14 -12.60
C ALA A 13 -20.28 17.03 -12.08
N ARG A 14 -20.86 15.96 -11.54
CA ARG A 14 -20.10 14.77 -11.10
C ARG A 14 -19.35 14.10 -12.26
N THR A 15 -19.95 13.98 -13.44
CA THR A 15 -19.32 13.37 -14.61
C THR A 15 -18.10 14.19 -15.05
N VAL A 16 -18.21 15.51 -15.02
CA VAL A 16 -17.07 16.40 -15.32
C VAL A 16 -15.96 16.24 -14.29
N THR A 17 -16.32 16.23 -13.00
CA THR A 17 -15.32 16.04 -11.93
C THR A 17 -14.63 14.67 -12.01
N ASP A 18 -15.38 13.61 -12.30
CA ASP A 18 -14.83 12.26 -12.44
C ASP A 18 -13.86 12.18 -13.64
N ALA A 19 -14.20 12.82 -14.76
CA ALA A 19 -13.33 12.89 -15.93
C ALA A 19 -12.02 13.65 -15.65
N LEU A 20 -12.07 14.77 -14.94
CA LEU A 20 -10.88 15.51 -14.54
C LEU A 20 -9.98 14.70 -13.60
N VAL A 21 -10.58 13.98 -12.65
CA VAL A 21 -9.85 13.09 -11.74
C VAL A 21 -9.20 11.94 -12.49
N GLU A 22 -9.91 11.31 -13.41
CA GLU A 22 -9.40 10.21 -14.24
C GLU A 22 -8.23 10.66 -15.10
N ASP A 23 -8.37 11.80 -15.79
CA ASP A 23 -7.34 12.36 -16.65
C ASP A 23 -6.07 12.67 -15.85
N LYS A 24 -6.21 13.30 -14.69
CA LYS A 24 -5.07 13.61 -13.82
C LYS A 24 -4.38 12.37 -13.27
N ILE A 25 -5.14 11.32 -12.91
CA ILE A 25 -4.56 10.03 -12.49
C ILE A 25 -3.79 9.41 -13.66
N ARG A 26 -4.34 9.45 -14.87
CA ARG A 26 -3.67 8.92 -16.06
C ARG A 26 -2.34 9.62 -16.30
N ASP A 27 -2.30 10.94 -16.26
CA ASP A 27 -1.07 11.72 -16.45
C ASP A 27 0.00 11.43 -15.40
N LEU A 28 -0.41 11.20 -14.16
CA LEU A 28 0.52 10.93 -13.05
C LEU A 28 0.95 9.47 -12.98
N ALA A 29 0.09 8.52 -13.37
CA ALA A 29 0.34 7.09 -13.28
C ALA A 29 1.22 6.55 -14.41
N TRP A 30 1.30 7.24 -15.55
CA TRP A 30 2.13 6.82 -16.68
C TRP A 30 2.97 7.97 -17.19
N ARG A 31 4.15 7.66 -17.65
CA ARG A 31 5.08 8.59 -18.32
C ARG A 31 5.65 7.95 -19.57
N PHE A 32 5.78 8.73 -20.62
CA PHE A 32 6.48 8.30 -21.80
C PHE A 32 7.98 8.24 -21.52
N ASN A 33 8.60 7.10 -21.81
CA ASN A 33 10.05 6.93 -21.70
C ASN A 33 10.65 7.06 -23.10
N GLU A 34 11.38 8.14 -23.33
CA GLU A 34 12.00 8.44 -24.62
C GLU A 34 13.06 7.39 -25.02
N ALA A 35 13.78 6.84 -24.04
CA ALA A 35 14.84 5.85 -24.31
C ALA A 35 14.27 4.52 -24.83
N THR A 36 13.05 4.16 -24.41
CA THR A 36 12.41 2.89 -24.80
C THR A 36 11.28 3.07 -25.81
N GLY A 37 10.84 4.31 -26.08
CA GLY A 37 9.70 4.64 -26.93
C GLY A 37 8.36 4.12 -26.40
N ARG A 38 8.22 3.86 -25.11
CA ARG A 38 7.03 3.24 -24.52
C ARG A 38 6.52 4.01 -23.31
N MET A 39 5.20 3.91 -23.09
CA MET A 39 4.59 4.35 -21.83
C MET A 39 5.01 3.40 -20.71
N GLN A 40 5.49 3.97 -19.62
CA GLN A 40 5.88 3.23 -18.42
C GLN A 40 5.06 3.72 -17.24
N MET A 41 4.68 2.79 -16.37
CA MET A 41 4.00 3.11 -15.13
C MET A 41 4.98 3.78 -14.17
N THR A 42 4.58 4.89 -13.60
CA THR A 42 5.31 5.59 -12.56
C THR A 42 5.12 4.91 -11.20
N PRO A 43 5.92 5.23 -10.18
CA PRO A 43 5.68 4.75 -8.82
C PRO A 43 4.30 5.13 -8.28
N GLU A 44 3.73 6.24 -8.73
CA GLU A 44 2.39 6.71 -8.38
C GLU A 44 1.31 5.76 -8.89
N GLY A 45 1.51 5.10 -10.03
CA GLY A 45 0.60 4.09 -10.56
C GLY A 45 0.36 2.91 -9.61
N LEU A 46 1.27 2.69 -8.65
CA LEU A 46 1.15 1.67 -7.61
C LEU A 46 0.42 2.17 -6.35
N TYR A 47 -0.05 3.40 -6.34
CA TYR A 47 -0.73 3.97 -5.18
C TYR A 47 -2.13 3.39 -5.00
N GLY A 48 -2.47 3.10 -3.74
CA GLY A 48 -3.85 2.80 -3.37
C GLY A 48 -4.67 4.08 -3.20
N ARG A 49 -6.00 3.93 -3.15
CA ARG A 49 -6.98 5.02 -3.05
C ARG A 49 -6.59 6.15 -2.10
N ARG A 50 -6.09 5.82 -0.88
CA ARG A 50 -5.76 6.86 0.12
C ARG A 50 -4.66 7.79 -0.36
N LYS A 51 -3.61 7.22 -0.98
CA LYS A 51 -2.49 8.00 -1.51
C LYS A 51 -2.92 8.81 -2.72
N TRP A 52 -3.73 8.25 -3.61
CA TRP A 52 -4.29 8.97 -4.75
C TRP A 52 -5.09 10.19 -4.30
N VAL A 53 -6.03 10.03 -3.36
CA VAL A 53 -6.81 11.17 -2.84
C VAL A 53 -5.92 12.25 -2.24
N ALA A 54 -4.89 11.86 -1.48
CA ALA A 54 -3.96 12.81 -0.89
C ALA A 54 -3.13 13.56 -1.95
N LEU A 55 -2.72 12.87 -3.01
CA LEU A 55 -1.96 13.46 -4.10
C LEU A 55 -2.83 14.41 -4.95
N LEU A 56 -4.03 13.96 -5.32
CA LEU A 56 -4.98 14.74 -6.12
C LEU A 56 -5.40 16.04 -5.43
N ARG A 57 -5.63 16.00 -4.13
CA ARG A 57 -6.02 17.19 -3.36
C ARG A 57 -4.96 18.29 -3.32
N ARG A 58 -3.72 17.96 -3.66
CA ARG A 58 -2.61 18.91 -3.79
C ARG A 58 -2.51 19.49 -5.21
N GLN A 59 -3.30 18.99 -6.15
CA GLN A 59 -3.34 19.49 -7.51
C GLN A 59 -4.37 20.63 -7.63
N ASP A 60 -4.06 21.60 -8.48
CA ASP A 60 -4.96 22.71 -8.75
C ASP A 60 -6.30 22.24 -9.28
N GLY A 61 -7.37 22.80 -8.75
CA GLY A 61 -8.74 22.45 -9.13
C GLY A 61 -9.28 21.12 -8.59
N LEU A 62 -8.44 20.30 -7.89
CA LEU A 62 -8.83 18.96 -7.39
C LEU A 62 -8.87 18.85 -5.86
N ALA A 63 -8.82 19.96 -5.13
CA ALA A 63 -8.81 19.98 -3.65
C ALA A 63 -10.03 19.26 -3.02
N ALA A 64 -11.18 19.26 -3.71
CA ALA A 64 -12.41 18.61 -3.25
C ALA A 64 -12.56 17.14 -3.69
N THR A 65 -11.49 16.51 -4.23
CA THR A 65 -11.55 15.13 -4.71
C THR A 65 -12.05 14.18 -3.61
N SER A 66 -13.14 13.47 -3.92
CA SER A 66 -13.74 12.49 -3.03
C SER A 66 -13.04 11.11 -3.18
N ARG A 67 -13.13 10.28 -2.12
CA ARG A 67 -12.67 8.89 -2.21
C ARG A 67 -13.37 8.10 -3.31
N GLY A 68 -14.67 8.35 -3.51
CA GLY A 68 -15.46 7.69 -4.54
C GLY A 68 -15.04 8.05 -5.96
N ALA A 69 -14.67 9.32 -6.22
CA ALA A 69 -14.15 9.75 -7.51
C ALA A 69 -12.82 9.04 -7.83
N ALA A 70 -11.89 9.02 -6.87
CA ALA A 70 -10.64 8.30 -7.05
C ALA A 70 -10.84 6.79 -7.28
N ASP A 71 -11.76 6.14 -6.56
CA ASP A 71 -12.07 4.71 -6.75
C ASP A 71 -12.62 4.42 -8.16
N ARG A 72 -13.50 5.27 -8.67
CA ARG A 72 -14.06 5.09 -10.02
C ARG A 72 -12.97 5.23 -11.06
N ALA A 73 -12.17 6.30 -10.98
CA ALA A 73 -11.08 6.54 -11.90
C ALA A 73 -10.04 5.40 -11.87
N MET A 74 -9.65 4.91 -10.69
CA MET A 74 -8.75 3.77 -10.57
C MET A 74 -9.31 2.52 -11.26
N ARG A 75 -10.60 2.22 -11.07
CA ARG A 75 -11.24 1.08 -11.77
C ARG A 75 -11.26 1.24 -13.28
N THR A 76 -11.62 2.42 -13.77
CA THR A 76 -11.63 2.70 -15.22
C THR A 76 -10.25 2.52 -15.82
N LEU A 77 -9.19 2.96 -15.09
CA LEU A 77 -7.82 2.88 -15.55
C LEU A 77 -7.13 1.53 -15.25
N GLY A 78 -7.83 0.58 -14.60
CA GLY A 78 -7.27 -0.71 -14.24
C GLY A 78 -6.15 -0.62 -13.18
N LEU A 79 -6.16 0.43 -12.35
CA LEU A 79 -5.15 0.66 -11.33
C LEU A 79 -5.52 -0.03 -10.02
N GLU A 80 -4.61 -0.85 -9.51
CA GLU A 80 -4.70 -1.42 -8.16
C GLU A 80 -3.50 -0.98 -7.32
N GLY A 81 -3.79 -0.50 -6.10
CA GLY A 81 -2.72 -0.20 -5.16
C GLY A 81 -2.00 -1.47 -4.71
N VAL A 82 -0.68 -1.38 -4.62
CA VAL A 82 0.13 -2.50 -4.12
C VAL A 82 -0.35 -2.91 -2.73
N ARG A 83 -0.74 -4.15 -2.60
CA ARG A 83 -1.04 -4.78 -1.32
C ARG A 83 0.20 -5.56 -0.87
N ARG A 84 0.54 -5.46 0.41
CA ARG A 84 1.51 -6.40 0.96
C ARG A 84 0.99 -7.81 0.71
N ALA A 85 1.81 -8.65 0.10
CA ALA A 85 1.52 -10.05 -0.03
C ALA A 85 1.10 -10.62 1.33
N LYS A 86 0.20 -11.61 1.35
CA LYS A 86 -0.12 -12.33 2.59
C LYS A 86 1.20 -12.71 3.24
N LYS A 87 1.37 -12.36 4.53
CA LYS A 87 2.56 -12.76 5.28
C LYS A 87 2.74 -14.26 5.10
N LEU A 88 3.86 -14.65 4.54
CA LEU A 88 4.26 -16.05 4.52
C LEU A 88 4.30 -16.51 5.99
N ARG A 89 3.53 -17.53 6.35
CA ARG A 89 3.57 -18.07 7.67
C ARG A 89 4.83 -18.92 7.78
N THR A 90 5.86 -18.37 8.38
CA THR A 90 7.18 -19.01 8.53
C THR A 90 7.24 -19.94 9.71
N THR A 91 6.28 -19.85 10.64
CA THR A 91 6.23 -20.64 11.85
C THR A 91 5.10 -21.65 11.77
N ILE A 92 5.40 -22.92 11.97
CA ILE A 92 4.43 -23.99 12.17
C ILE A 92 4.27 -24.13 13.68
N PRO A 93 3.12 -23.75 14.28
CA PRO A 93 2.92 -23.91 15.71
C PRO A 93 2.78 -25.41 16.03
N ASP A 94 3.48 -25.85 17.05
CA ASP A 94 3.23 -27.14 17.68
C ASP A 94 1.95 -27.04 18.51
N PRO A 95 0.89 -27.81 18.19
CA PRO A 95 -0.38 -27.78 18.93
C PRO A 95 -0.23 -28.30 20.37
N ASP A 96 0.70 -29.19 20.60
CA ASP A 96 0.94 -29.84 21.93
C ASP A 96 2.10 -29.18 22.67
N GLY A 97 2.77 -28.23 22.08
CA GLY A 97 3.94 -27.54 22.64
C GLY A 97 3.59 -26.77 23.91
N LYS A 98 4.11 -27.19 25.04
CA LYS A 98 4.05 -26.45 26.29
C LYS A 98 4.93 -25.21 26.16
N ARG A 99 4.32 -24.01 26.21
CA ARG A 99 5.05 -22.76 26.21
C ARG A 99 5.42 -22.38 27.62
N ALA A 100 6.68 -21.97 27.84
CA ALA A 100 7.05 -21.32 29.08
C ALA A 100 6.21 -20.04 29.26
N GLY A 101 5.80 -19.75 30.49
CA GLY A 101 5.16 -18.49 30.82
C GLY A 101 6.12 -17.33 30.68
N ASP A 102 5.60 -16.11 30.85
CA ASP A 102 6.42 -14.91 30.93
C ASP A 102 7.19 -14.90 32.25
N LEU A 103 8.46 -15.32 32.23
CA LEU A 103 9.32 -15.38 33.41
C LEU A 103 9.80 -14.00 33.87
N LEU A 104 9.78 -13.02 32.94
CA LEU A 104 10.25 -11.67 33.23
C LEU A 104 9.13 -10.73 33.70
N ASN A 105 7.85 -11.13 33.57
CA ASN A 105 6.69 -10.27 33.82
C ASN A 105 6.79 -8.92 33.09
N ARG A 106 7.38 -8.93 31.87
CA ARG A 106 7.69 -7.76 31.05
C ARG A 106 8.66 -6.77 31.67
N ASP A 107 9.39 -7.15 32.72
CA ASP A 107 10.50 -6.38 33.25
C ASP A 107 11.79 -6.81 32.55
N PHE A 108 12.29 -5.95 31.68
CA PHE A 108 13.51 -6.14 30.89
C PHE A 108 14.70 -5.42 31.49
N THR A 109 14.62 -5.02 32.77
CA THR A 109 15.74 -4.37 33.47
C THR A 109 16.64 -5.45 34.10
N ALA A 110 17.94 -5.28 33.99
CA ALA A 110 18.94 -6.13 34.62
C ALA A 110 19.81 -5.30 35.55
N SER A 111 20.06 -5.81 36.77
CA SER A 111 20.90 -5.13 37.76
C SER A 111 22.39 -5.48 37.63
N ALA A 112 22.74 -6.49 36.86
CA ALA A 112 24.10 -6.92 36.57
C ALA A 112 24.15 -7.71 35.23
N PRO A 113 25.33 -7.80 34.59
CA PRO A 113 25.51 -8.62 33.41
C PRO A 113 25.17 -10.11 33.64
N ASN A 114 24.77 -10.79 32.57
CA ASN A 114 24.41 -12.23 32.56
C ASN A 114 23.16 -12.62 33.38
N LEU A 115 22.29 -11.67 33.71
CA LEU A 115 21.03 -11.93 34.39
C LEU A 115 19.85 -12.07 33.43
N VAL A 116 19.81 -11.26 32.38
CA VAL A 116 18.75 -11.25 31.38
C VAL A 116 19.37 -11.20 30.00
N TRP A 117 19.14 -12.24 29.20
CA TRP A 117 19.58 -12.26 27.82
C TRP A 117 18.37 -12.10 26.88
N VAL A 118 18.49 -11.20 25.93
CA VAL A 118 17.54 -11.04 24.84
C VAL A 118 18.11 -11.67 23.60
N THR A 119 17.36 -12.61 23.01
CA THR A 119 17.79 -13.31 21.82
C THR A 119 16.80 -13.12 20.69
N ASP A 120 17.30 -12.93 19.49
CA ASP A 120 16.49 -12.88 18.26
C ASP A 120 17.26 -13.51 17.12
N PHE A 121 16.56 -13.90 16.06
CA PHE A 121 17.19 -14.37 14.85
C PHE A 121 16.50 -13.74 13.61
N ALA A 122 17.31 -13.42 12.62
CA ALA A 122 16.88 -12.87 11.36
C ALA A 122 17.25 -13.76 10.18
N TYR A 123 16.45 -13.70 9.13
CA TYR A 123 16.74 -14.35 7.85
C TYR A 123 17.51 -13.40 6.96
N VAL A 124 18.65 -13.81 6.50
CA VAL A 124 19.44 -13.08 5.51
C VAL A 124 19.43 -13.86 4.20
N ARG A 125 18.93 -13.23 3.15
CA ARG A 125 18.98 -13.85 1.81
C ARG A 125 20.35 -13.67 1.20
N THR A 126 20.98 -14.78 0.84
CA THR A 126 22.25 -14.81 0.13
C THR A 126 22.06 -15.44 -1.26
N TRP A 127 23.09 -15.39 -2.09
CA TRP A 127 23.09 -16.07 -3.39
C TRP A 127 22.95 -17.60 -3.28
N ALA A 128 23.40 -18.17 -2.17
CA ALA A 128 23.32 -19.61 -1.89
C ALA A 128 22.03 -20.04 -1.16
N GLY A 129 21.13 -19.09 -0.87
CA GLY A 129 19.88 -19.35 -0.14
C GLY A 129 19.72 -18.48 1.12
N PHE A 130 18.91 -18.93 2.06
CA PHE A 130 18.71 -18.21 3.32
C PHE A 130 19.73 -18.65 4.37
N VAL A 131 20.29 -17.68 5.06
CA VAL A 131 21.14 -17.86 6.24
C VAL A 131 20.44 -17.29 7.45
N TYR A 132 20.61 -17.90 8.59
CA TYR A 132 20.07 -17.46 9.87
C TYR A 132 21.16 -16.77 10.65
N VAL A 133 20.89 -15.57 11.13
CA VAL A 133 21.76 -14.82 12.03
C VAL A 133 21.07 -14.75 13.39
N ALA A 134 21.67 -15.29 14.42
CA ALA A 134 21.18 -15.19 15.78
C ALA A 134 21.93 -14.07 16.51
N PHE A 135 21.19 -13.24 17.22
CA PHE A 135 21.70 -12.19 18.07
C PHE A 135 21.42 -12.57 19.53
N VAL A 136 22.40 -12.36 20.37
CA VAL A 136 22.28 -12.49 21.82
C VAL A 136 22.79 -11.18 22.41
N LEU A 137 21.95 -10.51 23.16
CA LEU A 137 22.23 -9.28 23.87
C LEU A 137 22.13 -9.55 25.37
N ASP A 138 23.09 -9.04 26.15
CA ASP A 138 23.15 -9.06 27.58
C ASP A 138 22.89 -7.66 28.15
#